data_7b4b5af92ef6d7253db612a4dd50039e
#
_entry.id   7b4b5af92ef6d7253db612a4dd50039e
#
_cell.length_a   1.000
_cell.length_b   1.000
_cell.length_c   1.000
_cell.angle_alpha   90.00
_cell.angle_beta   90.00
_cell.angle_gamma   90.00
#
_symmetry.space_group_name_H-M   'P 1'
#
loop_
_entity.id
_entity.type
_entity.pdbx_description
1 polymer ?
#
loop_
_entity_poly.entity_id
_entity_poly.type
_entity_poly.pdbx_seq_one_letter_code
_entity_poly.pdbx_strand_id
1 'polypeptide(L)'
;LLSDPRYSNLTKVWLWDDFPSRADLGGKDTGIDLVARTEEGDYWAIQCKCYKEDSVIDKPAVDSFLATSSRQFKDPETLQTTSFAKRMWISTTNHWGKNAEDAIQNQNPPFNRVGLVDLQNSPVDWQLLIDGLKGKEAMLPGKQPREHQLRAMSAAHAYFQEHDRGKLIMACGTGKTYTALKIAEDLLNNKGLVHFMVPSIS
;
A
#
# COMPACT_ATOMS: atom_id res chain seq x y z
N LEU A 1 7.59 4.55 2.59
CA LEU A 1 6.16 4.48 2.95
C LEU A 1 5.50 5.86 2.91
N LEU A 2 6.00 6.83 3.69
CA LEU A 2 5.39 8.18 3.77
C LEU A 2 5.40 8.98 2.46
N SER A 3 6.23 8.58 1.49
CA SER A 3 6.28 9.20 0.15
C SER A 3 5.45 8.45 -0.90
N ASP A 4 4.80 7.36 -0.54
CA ASP A 4 3.98 6.56 -1.45
C ASP A 4 2.50 6.83 -1.19
N PRO A 5 1.75 7.35 -2.18
CA PRO A 5 0.34 7.71 -2.01
C PRO A 5 -0.57 6.54 -1.63
N ARG A 6 -0.13 5.29 -1.87
CA ARG A 6 -0.87 4.09 -1.42
C ARG A 6 -0.96 3.99 0.11
N TYR A 7 -0.10 4.70 0.82
CA TYR A 7 -0.02 4.74 2.28
C TYR A 7 -0.25 6.14 2.83
N SER A 8 -1.04 6.95 2.13
CA SER A 8 -1.35 8.34 2.50
C SER A 8 -2.07 8.48 3.85
N ASN A 9 -2.69 7.41 4.33
CA ASN A 9 -3.32 7.34 5.64
C ASN A 9 -2.33 7.14 6.80
N LEU A 10 -1.04 6.95 6.51
CA LEU A 10 -0.01 6.85 7.56
C LEU A 10 0.41 8.24 8.02
N THR A 11 0.25 8.51 9.30
CA THR A 11 0.67 9.76 9.94
C THR A 11 2.09 9.69 10.48
N LYS A 12 2.53 8.51 10.88
CA LYS A 12 3.85 8.33 11.49
C LYS A 12 4.43 6.94 11.17
N VAL A 13 5.74 6.90 10.99
CA VAL A 13 6.51 5.66 10.85
C VAL A 13 7.75 5.77 11.73
N TRP A 14 7.96 4.78 12.58
CA TRP A 14 9.16 4.64 13.42
C TRP A 14 10.04 3.52 12.90
N LEU A 15 11.33 3.68 12.98
CA LEU A 15 12.24 2.56 13.02
C LEU A 15 11.96 1.75 14.29
N TRP A 16 12.21 0.44 14.27
CA TRP A 16 11.98 -0.40 15.44
C TRP A 16 12.65 0.14 16.70
N ASP A 17 13.89 0.61 16.57
CA ASP A 17 14.66 1.13 17.68
C ASP A 17 14.09 2.44 18.28
N ASP A 18 13.35 3.19 17.48
CA ASP A 18 12.72 4.48 17.89
C ASP A 18 11.28 4.30 18.34
N PHE A 19 10.72 3.08 18.26
CA PHE A 19 9.33 2.85 18.66
C PHE A 19 9.19 2.88 20.19
N PRO A 20 8.40 3.81 20.76
CA PRO A 20 8.38 4.03 22.22
C PRO A 20 7.96 2.79 23.02
N SER A 21 7.02 2.00 22.51
CA SER A 21 6.49 0.81 23.20
C SER A 21 7.22 -0.49 22.83
N ARG A 22 8.41 -0.39 22.24
CA ARG A 22 9.24 -1.55 21.87
C ARG A 22 9.50 -2.50 23.02
N ALA A 23 9.66 -1.98 24.24
CA ALA A 23 9.94 -2.78 25.43
C ALA A 23 8.83 -3.80 25.74
N ASP A 24 7.56 -3.43 25.49
CA ASP A 24 6.40 -4.30 25.70
C ASP A 24 6.39 -5.49 24.74
N LEU A 25 7.05 -5.34 23.59
CA LEU A 25 7.11 -6.33 22.52
C LEU A 25 8.34 -7.25 22.58
N GLY A 26 9.21 -7.08 23.59
CA GLY A 26 10.38 -7.92 23.81
C GLY A 26 11.74 -7.25 23.53
N GLY A 27 11.74 -6.01 23.08
CA GLY A 27 12.91 -5.11 23.04
C GLY A 27 13.88 -5.32 21.89
N LYS A 28 14.62 -6.42 21.80
CA LYS A 28 15.65 -6.65 20.78
C LYS A 28 15.17 -7.62 19.70
N ASP A 29 15.62 -7.37 18.47
CA ASP A 29 15.51 -8.20 17.26
C ASP A 29 14.32 -9.20 17.25
N THR A 30 13.15 -8.64 17.01
CA THR A 30 11.88 -9.36 17.15
C THR A 30 11.21 -9.64 15.82
N GLY A 31 11.93 -9.42 14.71
CA GLY A 31 11.37 -9.59 13.37
C GLY A 31 10.45 -8.44 12.93
N ILE A 32 10.48 -7.29 13.59
CA ILE A 32 9.82 -6.05 13.16
C ILE A 32 10.91 -5.02 12.90
N ASP A 33 10.91 -4.41 11.71
CA ASP A 33 11.86 -3.33 11.36
C ASP A 33 11.25 -1.94 11.48
N LEU A 34 9.93 -1.83 11.19
CA LEU A 34 9.22 -0.56 11.27
C LEU A 34 7.87 -0.75 11.96
N VAL A 35 7.42 0.29 12.63
CA VAL A 35 6.04 0.44 13.10
C VAL A 35 5.44 1.67 12.46
N ALA A 36 4.24 1.55 11.89
CA ALA A 36 3.50 2.69 11.35
C ALA A 36 2.20 2.91 12.12
N ARG A 37 1.73 4.17 12.15
CA ARG A 37 0.45 4.56 12.72
C ARG A 37 -0.40 5.26 11.68
N THR A 38 -1.67 4.92 11.61
CA THR A 38 -2.66 5.53 10.71
C THR A 38 -3.31 6.78 11.33
N GLU A 39 -4.06 7.51 10.51
CA GLU A 39 -4.90 8.63 10.96
C GLU A 39 -5.97 8.18 11.98
N GLU A 40 -6.48 6.95 11.84
CA GLU A 40 -7.45 6.37 12.76
C GLU A 40 -6.84 5.90 14.09
N GLY A 41 -5.50 5.93 14.19
CA GLY A 41 -4.77 5.48 15.37
C GLY A 41 -4.36 4.01 15.36
N ASP A 42 -4.62 3.29 14.28
CA ASP A 42 -4.23 1.89 14.11
C ASP A 42 -2.72 1.74 13.90
N TYR A 43 -2.15 0.66 14.44
CA TYR A 43 -0.74 0.34 14.30
C TYR A 43 -0.50 -0.81 13.31
N TRP A 44 0.52 -0.66 12.47
CA TRP A 44 0.97 -1.69 11.55
C TRP A 44 2.37 -2.16 11.93
N ALA A 45 2.57 -3.48 11.99
CA ALA A 45 3.88 -4.08 12.09
C ALA A 45 4.45 -4.32 10.70
N ILE A 46 5.70 -3.93 10.46
CA ILE A 46 6.32 -4.00 9.14
C ILE A 46 7.68 -4.67 9.26
N GLN A 47 7.92 -5.70 8.46
CA GLN A 47 9.21 -6.35 8.27
C GLN A 47 9.73 -6.01 6.89
N CYS A 48 11.01 -5.66 6.78
CA CYS A 48 11.70 -5.36 5.53
C CYS A 48 12.85 -6.36 5.32
N LYS A 49 12.89 -7.02 4.17
CA LYS A 49 13.95 -7.98 3.83
C LYS A 49 14.54 -7.69 2.46
N CYS A 50 15.84 -7.42 2.46
CA CYS A 50 16.62 -7.27 1.24
C CYS A 50 17.26 -8.63 0.90
N TYR A 51 16.60 -9.37 0.04
CA TYR A 51 17.08 -10.65 -0.49
C TYR A 51 17.61 -10.49 -1.91
N LYS A 52 18.39 -11.47 -2.39
CA LYS A 52 18.58 -11.65 -3.83
C LYS A 52 17.24 -12.02 -4.46
N GLU A 53 17.03 -11.65 -5.72
CA GLU A 53 15.76 -11.81 -6.41
C GLU A 53 15.27 -13.26 -6.45
N ASP A 54 16.19 -14.22 -6.55
CA ASP A 54 15.95 -15.67 -6.61
C ASP A 54 15.86 -16.35 -5.23
N SER A 55 16.06 -15.61 -4.15
CA SER A 55 15.99 -16.16 -2.79
C SER A 55 14.57 -16.53 -2.41
N VAL A 56 14.42 -17.60 -1.66
CA VAL A 56 13.13 -18.08 -1.14
C VAL A 56 12.95 -17.63 0.30
N ILE A 57 11.81 -17.01 0.60
CA ILE A 57 11.41 -16.66 1.97
C ILE A 57 10.96 -17.94 2.68
N ASP A 58 11.63 -18.29 3.74
CA ASP A 58 11.36 -19.50 4.53
C ASP A 58 10.43 -19.24 5.72
N LYS A 59 9.89 -20.33 6.27
CA LYS A 59 8.97 -20.27 7.42
C LYS A 59 9.60 -19.65 8.67
N PRO A 60 10.85 -19.99 9.09
CA PRO A 60 11.46 -19.41 10.28
C PRO A 60 11.53 -17.88 10.27
N ALA A 61 11.82 -17.28 9.11
CA ALA A 61 11.85 -15.82 8.97
C ALA A 61 10.47 -15.19 9.23
N VAL A 62 9.42 -15.86 8.77
CA VAL A 62 8.03 -15.40 8.93
C VAL A 62 7.53 -15.63 10.36
N ASP A 63 7.84 -16.76 10.97
CA ASP A 63 7.38 -17.12 12.31
C ASP A 63 7.82 -16.12 13.38
N SER A 64 9.05 -15.62 13.32
CA SER A 64 9.55 -14.58 14.23
C SER A 64 8.73 -13.29 14.13
N PHE A 65 8.44 -12.86 12.93
CA PHE A 65 7.60 -11.68 12.70
C PHE A 65 6.16 -11.88 13.19
N LEU A 66 5.55 -13.04 12.89
CA LEU A 66 4.20 -13.36 13.34
C LEU A 66 4.13 -13.41 14.87
N ALA A 67 5.11 -14.04 15.53
CA ALA A 67 5.15 -14.17 16.98
C ALA A 67 5.17 -12.80 17.68
N THR A 68 6.01 -11.88 17.20
CA THR A 68 6.12 -10.54 17.81
C THR A 68 4.92 -9.67 17.47
N SER A 69 4.49 -9.66 16.21
CA SER A 69 3.35 -8.85 15.77
C SER A 69 1.99 -9.35 16.28
N SER A 70 1.95 -10.46 17.00
CA SER A 70 0.74 -10.94 17.69
C SER A 70 0.63 -10.44 19.13
N ARG A 71 1.67 -9.79 19.66
CA ARG A 71 1.69 -9.29 21.04
C ARG A 71 0.92 -7.98 21.16
N GLN A 72 0.47 -7.71 22.38
CA GLN A 72 -0.10 -6.44 22.76
C GLN A 72 0.99 -5.51 23.33
N PHE A 73 0.76 -4.22 23.23
CA PHE A 73 1.63 -3.18 23.76
C PHE A 73 0.80 -1.99 24.23
N LYS A 74 1.41 -1.06 24.94
CA LYS A 74 0.76 0.19 25.34
C LYS A 74 0.91 1.22 24.23
N ASP A 75 -0.19 1.81 23.81
CA ASP A 75 -0.19 2.95 22.91
C ASP A 75 0.63 4.09 23.52
N PRO A 76 1.64 4.65 22.83
CA PRO A 76 2.51 5.68 23.37
C PRO A 76 1.81 6.99 23.76
N GLU A 77 0.64 7.27 23.17
CA GLU A 77 -0.10 8.52 23.39
C GLU A 77 -1.21 8.35 24.44
N THR A 78 -1.97 7.24 24.34
CA THR A 78 -3.13 7.02 25.22
C THR A 78 -2.84 6.14 26.42
N LEU A 79 -1.70 5.42 26.42
CA LEU A 79 -1.29 4.43 27.42
C LEU A 79 -2.26 3.24 27.55
N GLN A 80 -3.23 3.13 26.67
CA GLN A 80 -4.13 1.99 26.60
C GLN A 80 -3.47 0.78 25.94
N THR A 81 -3.88 -0.42 26.34
CA THR A 81 -3.40 -1.64 25.70
C THR A 81 -3.99 -1.74 24.30
N THR A 82 -3.12 -1.93 23.31
CA THR A 82 -3.47 -2.06 21.90
C THR A 82 -2.69 -3.21 21.26
N SER A 83 -2.98 -3.48 20.00
CA SER A 83 -2.31 -4.48 19.18
C SER A 83 -2.14 -3.96 17.76
N PHE A 84 -1.34 -4.66 16.97
CA PHE A 84 -1.24 -4.32 15.55
C PHE A 84 -2.55 -4.69 14.82
N ALA A 85 -3.05 -3.78 14.01
CA ALA A 85 -4.23 -3.96 13.16
C ALA A 85 -3.86 -4.54 11.78
N LYS A 86 -2.57 -4.48 11.41
CA LYS A 86 -2.08 -4.97 10.12
C LYS A 86 -0.64 -5.42 10.21
N ARG A 87 -0.32 -6.44 9.44
CA ARG A 87 1.05 -6.92 9.21
C ARG A 87 1.45 -6.65 7.77
N MET A 88 2.66 -6.14 7.55
CA MET A 88 3.20 -5.90 6.23
C MET A 88 4.60 -6.49 6.10
N TRP A 89 4.80 -7.28 5.07
CA TRP A 89 6.11 -7.82 4.70
C TRP A 89 6.56 -7.20 3.40
N ILE A 90 7.69 -6.50 3.43
CA ILE A 90 8.31 -5.88 2.27
C ILE A 90 9.56 -6.66 1.93
N SER A 91 9.70 -7.14 0.70
CA SER A 91 10.88 -7.90 0.28
C SER A 91 11.27 -7.64 -1.17
N THR A 92 12.57 -7.81 -1.45
CA THR A 92 13.13 -7.72 -2.80
C THR A 92 13.07 -9.06 -3.55
N THR A 93 12.35 -10.05 -3.04
CA THR A 93 12.01 -11.29 -3.73
C THR A 93 10.50 -11.54 -3.67
N ASN A 94 9.97 -12.24 -4.68
CA ASN A 94 8.58 -12.70 -4.72
C ASN A 94 8.45 -14.21 -4.48
N HIS A 95 9.58 -14.90 -4.21
CA HIS A 95 9.59 -16.34 -4.02
C HIS A 95 9.34 -16.71 -2.56
N TRP A 96 8.23 -17.38 -2.29
CA TRP A 96 7.84 -17.85 -0.97
C TRP A 96 7.89 -19.38 -0.92
N GLY A 97 8.50 -19.91 0.11
CA GLY A 97 8.44 -21.35 0.39
C GLY A 97 7.02 -21.76 0.81
N LYS A 98 6.58 -22.96 0.43
CA LYS A 98 5.22 -23.45 0.70
C LYS A 98 4.83 -23.29 2.19
N ASN A 99 5.70 -23.69 3.12
CA ASN A 99 5.44 -23.58 4.54
C ASN A 99 5.35 -22.12 5.04
N ALA A 100 6.04 -21.18 4.39
CA ALA A 100 5.93 -19.76 4.68
C ALA A 100 4.59 -19.21 4.15
N GLU A 101 4.17 -19.63 2.96
CA GLU A 101 2.87 -19.26 2.41
C GLU A 101 1.72 -19.76 3.27
N ASP A 102 1.77 -21.03 3.70
CA ASP A 102 0.77 -21.63 4.59
C ASP A 102 0.70 -20.86 5.93
N ALA A 103 1.84 -20.43 6.48
CA ALA A 103 1.91 -19.72 7.75
C ALA A 103 1.25 -18.34 7.72
N ILE A 104 1.22 -17.67 6.58
CA ILE A 104 0.64 -16.30 6.45
C ILE A 104 -0.82 -16.29 6.01
N GLN A 105 -1.39 -17.45 5.65
CA GLN A 105 -2.78 -17.54 5.26
C GLN A 105 -3.71 -17.34 6.44
N ASN A 106 -4.85 -16.69 6.18
CA ASN A 106 -5.92 -16.49 7.17
C ASN A 106 -5.47 -15.85 8.49
N GLN A 107 -4.41 -15.04 8.45
CA GLN A 107 -3.90 -14.35 9.63
C GLN A 107 -4.86 -13.23 10.10
N ASN A 108 -5.02 -13.12 11.41
CA ASN A 108 -5.64 -11.97 12.07
C ASN A 108 -4.65 -11.38 13.09
N PRO A 109 -4.22 -10.13 12.95
CA PRO A 109 -4.55 -9.18 11.87
C PRO A 109 -4.04 -9.62 10.50
N PRO A 110 -4.61 -9.04 9.40
CA PRO A 110 -4.29 -9.45 8.03
C PRO A 110 -2.80 -9.24 7.69
N PHE A 111 -2.27 -10.14 6.86
CA PHE A 111 -0.89 -10.13 6.39
C PHE A 111 -0.83 -9.67 4.93
N ASN A 112 -0.15 -8.56 4.68
CA ASN A 112 0.04 -7.98 3.36
C ASN A 112 1.50 -8.15 2.90
N ARG A 113 1.67 -8.47 1.62
CA ARG A 113 2.99 -8.55 0.97
C ARG A 113 3.21 -7.36 0.05
N VAL A 114 4.43 -6.86 0.04
CA VAL A 114 4.94 -5.88 -0.92
C VAL A 114 6.23 -6.45 -1.48
N GLY A 115 6.18 -6.91 -2.72
CA GLY A 115 7.30 -7.54 -3.38
C GLY A 115 8.11 -6.57 -4.25
N LEU A 116 9.14 -7.09 -4.93
CA LEU A 116 9.99 -6.31 -5.80
C LEU A 116 9.20 -5.60 -6.91
N VAL A 117 8.24 -6.27 -7.52
CA VAL A 117 7.40 -5.70 -8.59
C VAL A 117 6.55 -4.53 -8.05
N ASP A 118 6.03 -4.64 -6.83
CA ASP A 118 5.27 -3.56 -6.20
C ASP A 118 6.14 -2.33 -5.91
N LEU A 119 7.40 -2.56 -5.50
CA LEU A 119 8.38 -1.51 -5.26
C LEU A 119 8.78 -0.82 -6.58
N GLN A 120 9.05 -1.59 -7.63
CA GLN A 120 9.39 -1.06 -8.95
C GLN A 120 8.26 -0.26 -9.59
N ASN A 121 7.00 -0.67 -9.38
CA ASN A 121 5.82 0.02 -9.87
C ASN A 121 5.29 1.10 -8.91
N SER A 122 5.97 1.32 -7.80
CA SER A 122 5.62 2.41 -6.88
C SER A 122 5.75 3.77 -7.58
N PRO A 123 4.82 4.70 -7.38
CA PRO A 123 4.90 6.05 -7.94
C PRO A 123 5.91 6.94 -7.17
N VAL A 124 6.99 6.34 -6.71
CA VAL A 124 8.07 6.99 -5.96
C VAL A 124 9.30 7.08 -6.86
N ASP A 125 9.88 8.26 -6.95
CA ASP A 125 11.19 8.46 -7.55
C ASP A 125 12.26 8.10 -6.51
N TRP A 126 12.81 6.92 -6.65
CA TRP A 126 13.80 6.37 -5.72
C TRP A 126 15.11 7.17 -5.71
N GLN A 127 15.47 7.81 -6.87
CA GLN A 127 16.67 8.64 -6.92
C GLN A 127 16.48 9.91 -6.09
N LEU A 128 15.33 10.58 -6.24
CA LEU A 128 15.02 11.76 -5.43
C LEU A 128 14.97 11.44 -3.94
N LEU A 129 14.50 10.25 -3.55
CA LEU A 129 14.55 9.80 -2.15
C LEU A 129 15.99 9.62 -1.66
N ILE A 130 16.86 9.03 -2.46
CA ILE A 130 18.30 8.87 -2.14
C ILE A 130 18.96 10.25 -1.99
N ASP A 131 18.59 11.21 -2.82
CA ASP A 131 19.10 12.58 -2.79
C ASP A 131 18.49 13.40 -1.61
N GLY A 132 17.68 12.78 -0.77
CA GLY A 132 17.15 13.35 0.47
C GLY A 132 15.81 14.06 0.36
N LEU A 133 15.19 14.09 -0.83
CA LEU A 133 13.84 14.61 -1.02
C LEU A 133 12.81 13.64 -0.41
N LYS A 134 11.72 14.17 0.15
CA LYS A 134 10.69 13.38 0.86
C LYS A 134 9.29 13.83 0.49
N GLY A 135 8.32 12.97 0.78
CA GLY A 135 6.92 13.30 0.55
C GLY A 135 6.61 13.50 -0.93
N LYS A 136 5.85 14.54 -1.24
CA LYS A 136 5.42 14.83 -2.61
C LYS A 136 6.57 15.12 -3.58
N GLU A 137 7.70 15.63 -3.09
CA GLU A 137 8.87 15.95 -3.91
C GLU A 137 9.57 14.69 -4.45
N ALA A 138 9.46 13.57 -3.76
CA ALA A 138 9.99 12.28 -4.19
C ALA A 138 8.95 11.41 -4.94
N MET A 139 7.82 11.98 -5.34
CA MET A 139 6.82 11.27 -6.13
C MET A 139 7.05 11.45 -7.62
N LEU A 140 6.93 10.37 -8.37
CA LEU A 140 6.87 10.46 -9.82
C LEU A 140 5.62 11.27 -10.22
N PRO A 141 5.72 12.14 -11.24
CA PRO A 141 4.55 12.84 -11.73
C PRO A 141 3.49 11.83 -12.18
N GLY A 142 2.30 11.97 -11.66
CA GLY A 142 1.18 11.10 -11.99
C GLY A 142 0.94 11.08 -13.49
N LYS A 143 0.53 9.92 -14.01
CA LYS A 143 0.20 9.76 -15.43
C LYS A 143 -0.85 10.79 -15.85
N GLN A 144 -0.49 11.67 -16.80
CA GLN A 144 -1.40 12.68 -17.32
C GLN A 144 -2.29 12.10 -18.43
N PRO A 145 -3.57 12.45 -18.46
CA PRO A 145 -4.45 12.06 -19.55
C PRO A 145 -3.95 12.61 -20.89
N ARG A 146 -3.96 11.79 -21.93
CA ARG A 146 -3.65 12.21 -23.29
C ARG A 146 -4.82 13.05 -23.87
N GLU A 147 -4.57 13.82 -24.91
CA GLU A 147 -5.56 14.72 -25.52
C GLU A 147 -6.91 14.05 -25.85
N HIS A 148 -6.88 12.83 -26.44
CA HIS A 148 -8.12 12.10 -26.73
C HIS A 148 -8.85 11.62 -25.47
N GLN A 149 -8.13 11.36 -24.37
CA GLN A 149 -8.71 11.02 -23.07
C GLN A 149 -9.32 12.25 -22.42
N LEU A 150 -8.65 13.41 -22.48
CA LEU A 150 -9.20 14.69 -22.01
C LEU A 150 -10.51 15.04 -22.73
N ARG A 151 -10.54 14.87 -24.06
CA ARG A 151 -11.77 15.06 -24.84
C ARG A 151 -12.90 14.12 -24.40
N ALA A 152 -12.57 12.85 -24.17
CA ALA A 152 -13.55 11.87 -23.69
C ALA A 152 -14.06 12.19 -22.27
N MET A 153 -13.19 12.65 -21.39
CA MET A 153 -13.55 13.11 -20.04
C MET A 153 -14.49 14.32 -20.11
N SER A 154 -14.13 15.36 -20.86
CA SER A 154 -14.99 16.55 -21.04
C SER A 154 -16.36 16.21 -21.61
N ALA A 155 -16.44 15.33 -22.61
CA ALA A 155 -17.70 14.87 -23.17
C ALA A 155 -18.54 14.08 -22.17
N ALA A 156 -17.91 13.22 -21.34
CA ALA A 156 -18.58 12.48 -20.29
C ALA A 156 -19.14 13.41 -19.20
N HIS A 157 -18.36 14.39 -18.76
CA HIS A 157 -18.79 15.38 -17.77
C HIS A 157 -20.00 16.18 -18.27
N ALA A 158 -19.96 16.69 -19.50
CA ALA A 158 -21.07 17.40 -20.08
C ALA A 158 -22.33 16.53 -20.18
N TYR A 159 -22.16 15.27 -20.59
CA TYR A 159 -23.27 14.34 -20.75
C TYR A 159 -23.94 13.98 -19.41
N PHE A 160 -23.17 13.75 -18.35
CA PHE A 160 -23.66 13.40 -17.02
C PHE A 160 -24.30 14.57 -16.26
N GLN A 161 -24.29 15.80 -16.79
CA GLN A 161 -25.11 16.89 -16.24
C GLN A 161 -26.63 16.65 -16.44
N GLU A 162 -26.99 15.92 -17.49
CA GLU A 162 -28.39 15.70 -17.88
C GLU A 162 -28.80 14.22 -17.89
N HIS A 163 -27.84 13.29 -17.69
CA HIS A 163 -28.08 11.86 -17.84
C HIS A 163 -27.41 11.04 -16.74
N ASP A 164 -28.10 10.04 -16.20
CA ASP A 164 -27.58 9.14 -15.17
C ASP A 164 -26.77 7.96 -15.75
N ARG A 165 -26.80 7.74 -17.07
CA ARG A 165 -26.15 6.63 -17.74
C ARG A 165 -25.53 7.07 -19.04
N GLY A 166 -24.34 6.57 -19.34
CA GLY A 166 -23.64 6.89 -20.57
C GLY A 166 -22.90 5.68 -21.14
N LYS A 167 -22.46 5.80 -22.39
CA LYS A 167 -21.63 4.80 -23.06
C LYS A 167 -20.37 5.47 -23.59
N LEU A 168 -19.21 5.03 -23.08
CA LEU A 168 -17.90 5.49 -23.53
C LEU A 168 -17.35 4.49 -24.57
N ILE A 169 -17.18 4.94 -25.82
CA ILE A 169 -16.63 4.12 -26.90
C ILE A 169 -15.24 4.64 -27.25
N MET A 170 -14.24 3.81 -27.02
CA MET A 170 -12.83 4.10 -27.31
C MET A 170 -12.15 2.88 -27.96
N ALA A 171 -11.20 3.11 -28.85
CA ALA A 171 -10.44 2.03 -29.50
C ALA A 171 -9.64 1.18 -28.48
N CYS A 172 -9.27 -0.04 -28.86
CA CYS A 172 -8.40 -0.89 -28.03
C CYS A 172 -7.04 -0.21 -27.83
N GLY A 173 -6.45 -0.38 -26.61
CA GLY A 173 -5.15 0.20 -26.28
C GLY A 173 -5.13 1.72 -26.00
N THR A 174 -6.25 2.44 -26.11
CA THR A 174 -6.31 3.88 -25.88
C THR A 174 -6.46 4.27 -24.39
N GLY A 175 -6.45 3.29 -23.49
CA GLY A 175 -6.53 3.53 -22.05
C GLY A 175 -7.94 3.76 -21.51
N LYS A 176 -8.93 3.01 -22.01
CA LYS A 176 -10.35 3.09 -21.56
C LYS A 176 -10.49 3.05 -20.04
N THR A 177 -9.85 2.08 -19.40
CA THR A 177 -9.91 1.90 -17.95
C THR A 177 -9.37 3.13 -17.20
N TYR A 178 -8.25 3.67 -17.65
CA TYR A 178 -7.68 4.88 -17.08
C TYR A 178 -8.61 6.10 -17.25
N THR A 179 -9.20 6.24 -18.45
CA THR A 179 -10.15 7.34 -18.73
C THR A 179 -11.41 7.20 -17.86
N ALA A 180 -11.96 5.98 -17.73
CA ALA A 180 -13.11 5.73 -16.88
C ALA A 180 -12.81 6.01 -15.40
N LEU A 181 -11.63 5.62 -14.91
CA LEU A 181 -11.18 5.93 -13.55
C LEU A 181 -11.12 7.44 -13.33
N LYS A 182 -10.52 8.20 -14.24
CA LYS A 182 -10.41 9.65 -14.12
C LYS A 182 -11.77 10.35 -14.15
N ILE A 183 -12.70 9.90 -15.00
CA ILE A 183 -14.09 10.40 -15.00
C ILE A 183 -14.75 10.16 -13.64
N ALA A 184 -14.56 8.97 -13.06
CA ALA A 184 -15.13 8.63 -11.76
C ALA A 184 -14.51 9.46 -10.62
N GLU A 185 -13.19 9.64 -10.60
CA GLU A 185 -12.47 10.50 -9.63
C GLU A 185 -13.02 11.93 -9.66
N ASP A 186 -13.15 12.51 -10.85
CA ASP A 186 -13.63 13.87 -11.03
C ASP A 186 -15.11 14.04 -10.61
N LEU A 187 -15.99 13.11 -11.01
CA LEU A 187 -17.42 13.15 -10.65
C LEU A 187 -17.66 12.99 -9.15
N LEU A 188 -16.84 12.19 -8.47
CA LEU A 188 -16.98 11.93 -7.04
C LEU A 188 -16.20 12.91 -6.17
N ASN A 189 -15.37 13.78 -6.76
CA ASN A 189 -14.50 14.68 -6.03
C ASN A 189 -13.73 13.99 -4.89
N ASN A 190 -13.17 12.82 -5.18
CA ASN A 190 -12.47 11.92 -4.26
C ASN A 190 -13.30 11.43 -3.05
N LYS A 191 -14.62 11.47 -3.14
CA LYS A 191 -15.53 10.96 -2.11
C LYS A 191 -16.52 9.98 -2.73
N GLY A 192 -16.63 8.78 -2.15
CA GLY A 192 -17.58 7.79 -2.60
C GLY A 192 -16.98 6.45 -2.98
N LEU A 193 -17.81 5.53 -3.46
CA LEU A 193 -17.44 4.18 -3.86
C LEU A 193 -17.71 3.99 -5.35
N VAL A 194 -16.73 3.42 -6.06
CA VAL A 194 -16.84 3.07 -7.48
C VAL A 194 -16.76 1.56 -7.64
N HIS A 195 -17.74 0.97 -8.32
CA HIS A 195 -17.71 -0.43 -8.70
C HIS A 195 -17.30 -0.58 -10.17
N PHE A 196 -16.13 -1.17 -10.42
CA PHE A 196 -15.70 -1.57 -11.74
C PHE A 196 -16.06 -3.04 -11.98
N MET A 197 -16.99 -3.29 -12.89
CA MET A 197 -17.35 -4.65 -13.31
C MET A 197 -16.64 -4.97 -14.63
N VAL A 198 -15.90 -6.07 -14.65
CA VAL A 198 -15.18 -6.55 -15.83
C VAL A 198 -15.62 -7.99 -16.16
N PRO A 199 -15.70 -8.36 -17.46
CA PRO A 199 -16.20 -9.66 -17.86
C PRO A 199 -15.24 -10.81 -17.52
N SER A 200 -13.95 -10.54 -17.33
CA SER A 200 -12.96 -11.52 -16.90
C SER A 200 -11.76 -10.83 -16.23
N ILE A 201 -11.12 -11.56 -15.32
CA ILE A 201 -9.80 -11.21 -14.79
C ILE A 201 -8.79 -11.94 -15.66
N SER A 202 -8.05 -11.22 -16.48
CA SER A 202 -6.96 -11.74 -17.30
C SER A 202 -5.63 -11.33 -16.69
#